data_f1059fb5bc2d4fad2683c68e9456c938
#
_entry.id   f1059fb5bc2d4fad2683c68e9456c938
#
_cell.length_a   1.000
_cell.length_b   1.000
_cell.length_c   1.000
_cell.angle_alpha   90.00
_cell.angle_beta   90.00
_cell.angle_gamma   90.00
#
_symmetry.space_group_name_H-M   'P 1'
#
loop_
_entity.id
_entity.type
_entity.pdbx_description
1 polymer ?
#
loop_
_entity_poly.entity_id
_entity_poly.type
_entity_poly.pdbx_seq_one_letter_code
_entity_poly.pdbx_strand_id
1 'polypeptide(L)'
;MEGLKKTYFFFGKIRDISLISIMTFVICLVIVQVVLRYVASGALRPFAWGDELIRNLSAWIFFLGASLAAREGAHMSIEFIVKKVLKGKVRFAVEKLVGVVILIVLGIVIVYGFQSAFNNPASMVNLPSVPMSIFFLSIPIGFIYVFVDYLLILIFGYHPFSRKALAEKAKKLDSSTQKKEIELDKNQKGGYGT
;
A
#
# COMPACT_ATOMS: atom_id res chain seq x y z
N MET A 1 19.09 -6.11 11.01
CA MET A 1 18.38 -5.24 10.07
C MET A 1 18.02 -5.93 8.74
N GLU A 2 18.79 -6.91 8.28
CA GLU A 2 18.47 -7.63 7.03
C GLU A 2 17.20 -8.50 7.11
N GLY A 3 16.95 -9.15 8.23
CA GLY A 3 15.73 -9.94 8.43
C GLY A 3 14.45 -9.11 8.32
N LEU A 4 14.43 -7.94 8.95
CA LEU A 4 13.26 -7.04 8.91
C LEU A 4 12.96 -6.57 7.47
N LYS A 5 14.01 -6.30 6.68
CA LYS A 5 13.87 -5.94 5.26
C LYS A 5 13.25 -7.10 4.48
N LYS A 6 13.76 -8.32 4.65
CA LYS A 6 13.29 -9.49 3.92
C LYS A 6 11.82 -9.77 4.20
N THR A 7 11.43 -9.68 5.48
CA THR A 7 10.04 -9.86 5.92
C THR A 7 9.13 -8.77 5.34
N TYR A 8 9.53 -7.50 5.41
CA TYR A 8 8.75 -6.39 4.87
C TYR A 8 8.54 -6.52 3.34
N PHE A 9 9.61 -6.84 2.59
CA PHE A 9 9.50 -7.06 1.14
C PHE A 9 8.62 -8.26 0.79
N PHE A 10 8.66 -9.33 1.59
CA PHE A 10 7.82 -10.50 1.39
C PHE A 10 6.34 -10.16 1.55
N PHE A 11 5.96 -9.49 2.64
CA PHE A 11 4.58 -9.03 2.85
C PHE A 11 4.14 -8.00 1.80
N GLY A 12 5.02 -7.09 1.41
CA GLY A 12 4.75 -6.14 0.33
C GLY A 12 4.46 -6.83 -1.01
N LYS A 13 5.24 -7.86 -1.34
CA LYS A 13 5.03 -8.64 -2.58
C LYS A 13 3.71 -9.42 -2.56
N ILE A 14 3.34 -9.99 -1.41
CA ILE A 14 2.04 -10.67 -1.24
C ILE A 14 0.91 -9.68 -1.50
N ARG A 15 0.95 -8.49 -0.87
CA ARG A 15 -0.04 -7.43 -1.06
C ARG A 15 -0.17 -7.03 -2.54
N ASP A 16 0.95 -6.77 -3.21
CA ASP A 16 0.98 -6.31 -4.60
C ASP A 16 0.42 -7.39 -5.55
N ILE A 17 0.77 -8.67 -5.34
CA ILE A 17 0.24 -9.80 -6.10
C ILE A 17 -1.26 -9.97 -5.84
N SER A 18 -1.69 -9.91 -4.58
CA SER A 18 -3.12 -10.02 -4.22
C SER A 18 -3.94 -8.91 -4.86
N LEU A 19 -3.45 -7.68 -4.84
CA LEU A 19 -4.12 -6.53 -5.45
C LEU A 19 -4.29 -6.72 -6.97
N ILE A 20 -3.22 -7.10 -7.67
CA ILE A 20 -3.25 -7.33 -9.12
C ILE A 20 -4.20 -8.48 -9.45
N SER A 21 -4.16 -9.59 -8.69
CA SER A 21 -5.00 -10.75 -8.90
C SER A 21 -6.49 -10.43 -8.72
N ILE A 22 -6.85 -9.75 -7.61
CA ILE A 22 -8.23 -9.36 -7.34
C ILE A 22 -8.72 -8.36 -8.39
N MET A 23 -7.90 -7.38 -8.76
CA MET A 23 -8.25 -6.40 -9.77
C MET A 23 -8.51 -7.05 -11.13
N THR A 24 -7.63 -7.95 -11.57
CA THR A 24 -7.81 -8.71 -12.83
C THR A 24 -9.07 -9.54 -12.79
N PHE A 25 -9.34 -10.23 -11.68
CA PHE A 25 -10.54 -11.04 -11.51
C PHE A 25 -11.82 -10.20 -11.57
N VAL A 26 -11.84 -9.04 -10.90
CA VAL A 26 -12.98 -8.11 -10.93
C VAL A 26 -13.21 -7.58 -12.35
N ILE A 27 -12.17 -7.22 -13.09
CA ILE A 27 -12.28 -6.76 -14.48
C ILE A 27 -12.89 -7.87 -15.35
N CYS A 28 -12.42 -9.11 -15.23
CA CYS A 28 -12.99 -10.25 -15.96
C CYS A 28 -14.45 -10.46 -15.61
N LEU A 29 -14.83 -10.39 -14.33
CA LEU A 29 -16.22 -10.50 -13.90
C LEU A 29 -17.11 -9.41 -14.49
N VAL A 30 -16.64 -8.16 -14.51
CA VAL A 30 -17.39 -7.04 -15.10
C VAL A 30 -17.61 -7.27 -16.60
N ILE A 31 -16.58 -7.71 -17.33
CA ILE A 31 -16.71 -8.01 -18.76
C ILE A 31 -17.76 -9.11 -18.99
N VAL A 32 -17.66 -10.21 -18.25
CA VAL A 32 -18.63 -11.32 -18.34
C VAL A 32 -20.03 -10.83 -18.04
N GLN A 33 -20.21 -10.03 -17.02
CA GLN A 33 -21.51 -9.49 -16.61
C GLN A 33 -22.11 -8.56 -17.68
N VAL A 34 -21.29 -7.70 -18.27
CA VAL A 34 -21.72 -6.83 -19.37
C VAL A 34 -22.17 -7.68 -20.58
N VAL A 35 -21.36 -8.66 -20.98
CA VAL A 35 -21.70 -9.54 -22.10
C VAL A 35 -23.01 -10.30 -21.83
N LEU A 36 -23.16 -10.90 -20.65
CA LEU A 36 -24.38 -11.62 -20.29
C LEU A 36 -25.61 -10.70 -20.26
N ARG A 37 -25.45 -9.46 -19.81
CA ARG A 37 -26.55 -8.49 -19.78
C ARG A 37 -27.05 -8.14 -21.19
N TYR A 38 -26.17 -8.05 -22.18
CA TYR A 38 -26.54 -7.72 -23.56
C TYR A 38 -27.00 -8.94 -24.35
N VAL A 39 -26.41 -10.12 -24.10
CA VAL A 39 -26.76 -11.38 -24.83
C VAL A 39 -28.00 -12.05 -24.26
N ALA A 40 -28.16 -12.03 -22.93
CA ALA A 40 -29.30 -12.68 -22.24
C ALA A 40 -30.46 -11.70 -22.02
N SER A 41 -30.76 -10.83 -22.99
CA SER A 41 -31.81 -9.81 -22.88
C SER A 41 -33.20 -10.48 -22.69
N GLY A 42 -33.67 -10.42 -21.46
CA GLY A 42 -35.11 -10.50 -21.15
C GLY A 42 -35.62 -11.63 -20.24
N ALA A 43 -34.97 -12.75 -20.04
CA ALA A 43 -35.59 -13.86 -19.30
C ALA A 43 -34.84 -14.34 -18.05
N LEU A 44 -33.57 -14.04 -17.92
CA LEU A 44 -32.74 -14.52 -16.81
C LEU A 44 -31.95 -13.37 -16.19
N ARG A 45 -32.17 -13.13 -14.90
CA ARG A 45 -31.19 -12.46 -14.07
C ARG A 45 -30.24 -13.51 -13.45
N PRO A 46 -29.49 -14.28 -14.25
CA PRO A 46 -28.72 -15.42 -13.75
C PRO A 46 -27.51 -15.01 -12.95
N PHE A 47 -27.17 -13.70 -12.92
CA PHE A 47 -25.90 -13.21 -12.41
C PHE A 47 -26.04 -12.10 -11.35
N ALA A 48 -27.17 -12.12 -10.58
CA ALA A 48 -27.39 -11.15 -9.51
C ALA A 48 -26.29 -11.20 -8.42
N TRP A 49 -25.70 -12.37 -8.19
CA TRP A 49 -24.58 -12.53 -7.27
C TRP A 49 -23.28 -11.87 -7.77
N GLY A 50 -23.13 -11.68 -9.08
CA GLY A 50 -21.95 -11.04 -9.67
C GLY A 50 -21.82 -9.58 -9.28
N ASP A 51 -22.92 -8.80 -9.29
CA ASP A 51 -22.93 -7.42 -8.83
C ASP A 51 -22.51 -7.29 -7.36
N GLU A 52 -23.01 -8.19 -6.53
CA GLU A 52 -22.69 -8.21 -5.10
C GLU A 52 -21.22 -8.58 -4.87
N LEU A 53 -20.71 -9.56 -5.62
CA LEU A 53 -19.31 -9.98 -5.54
C LEU A 53 -18.36 -8.88 -6.01
N ILE A 54 -18.65 -8.22 -7.13
CA ILE A 54 -17.84 -7.11 -7.64
C ILE A 54 -17.75 -5.98 -6.60
N ARG A 55 -18.88 -5.58 -6.03
CA ARG A 55 -18.92 -4.53 -5.01
C ARG A 55 -18.07 -4.89 -3.78
N ASN A 56 -18.20 -6.12 -3.30
CA ASN A 56 -17.47 -6.58 -2.13
C ASN A 56 -15.97 -6.77 -2.39
N LEU A 57 -15.58 -7.29 -3.57
CA LEU A 57 -14.18 -7.38 -3.96
C LEU A 57 -13.55 -6.01 -4.21
N SER A 58 -14.33 -5.02 -4.64
CA SER A 58 -13.86 -3.64 -4.78
C SER A 58 -13.40 -3.04 -3.45
N ALA A 59 -13.98 -3.47 -2.32
CA ALA A 59 -13.49 -3.07 -1.00
C ALA A 59 -12.05 -3.55 -0.76
N TRP A 60 -11.70 -4.78 -1.14
CA TRP A 60 -10.33 -5.29 -1.07
C TRP A 60 -9.36 -4.47 -1.92
N ILE A 61 -9.76 -4.15 -3.17
CA ILE A 61 -8.94 -3.31 -4.06
C ILE A 61 -8.72 -1.94 -3.43
N PHE A 62 -9.77 -1.34 -2.86
CA PHE A 62 -9.70 -0.03 -2.23
C PHE A 62 -8.74 0.00 -1.03
N PHE A 63 -8.89 -0.91 -0.08
CA PHE A 63 -8.07 -0.90 1.14
C PHE A 63 -6.62 -1.32 0.89
N LEU A 64 -6.39 -2.32 0.03
CA LEU A 64 -5.03 -2.69 -0.38
C LEU A 64 -4.37 -1.60 -1.21
N GLY A 65 -5.11 -0.95 -2.11
CA GLY A 65 -4.64 0.19 -2.91
C GLY A 65 -4.32 1.41 -2.05
N ALA A 66 -5.15 1.72 -1.05
CA ALA A 66 -4.88 2.78 -0.09
C ALA A 66 -3.57 2.55 0.68
N SER A 67 -3.28 1.29 1.05
CA SER A 67 -2.01 0.94 1.68
C SER A 67 -0.80 1.16 0.77
N LEU A 68 -0.94 0.89 -0.53
CA LEU A 68 0.11 1.16 -1.51
C LEU A 68 0.33 2.67 -1.69
N ALA A 69 -0.74 3.45 -1.75
CA ALA A 69 -0.68 4.91 -1.83
C ALA A 69 -0.01 5.52 -0.59
N ALA A 70 -0.30 5.01 0.60
CA ALA A 70 0.33 5.42 1.85
C ALA A 70 1.86 5.21 1.80
N ARG A 71 2.31 4.06 1.27
CA ARG A 71 3.74 3.76 1.09
C ARG A 71 4.44 4.72 0.13
N GLU A 72 3.80 5.08 -0.98
CA GLU A 72 4.44 5.89 -2.04
C GLU A 72 4.42 7.40 -1.75
N GLY A 73 3.76 7.84 -0.69
CA GLY A 73 3.88 9.23 -0.27
C GLY A 73 2.59 10.02 -0.12
N ALA A 74 1.51 9.43 0.34
CA ALA A 74 0.33 10.17 0.80
C ALA A 74 0.67 11.21 1.90
N HIS A 75 1.83 11.03 2.55
CA HIS A 75 2.40 11.99 3.52
C HIS A 75 2.92 13.28 2.91
N MET A 76 3.18 13.32 1.61
CA MET A 76 3.73 14.52 0.97
C MET A 76 2.80 15.72 1.11
N SER A 77 1.49 15.52 1.18
CA SER A 77 0.54 16.61 1.34
C SER A 77 0.64 17.26 2.71
N ILE A 78 0.71 16.47 3.78
CA ILE A 78 0.84 16.99 5.14
C ILE A 78 2.25 17.58 5.35
N GLU A 79 3.28 16.88 4.87
CA GLU A 79 4.66 17.35 4.95
C GLU A 79 4.86 18.66 4.18
N PHE A 80 4.21 18.82 3.02
CA PHE A 80 4.27 20.06 2.23
C PHE A 80 3.64 21.24 2.96
N ILE A 81 2.47 21.05 3.58
CA ILE A 81 1.77 22.08 4.35
C ILE A 81 2.58 22.46 5.59
N VAL A 82 3.05 21.46 6.34
CA VAL A 82 3.83 21.66 7.55
C VAL A 82 5.18 22.31 7.24
N LYS A 83 5.85 21.94 6.15
CA LYS A 83 7.08 22.58 5.67
C LYS A 83 6.88 24.04 5.27
N LYS A 84 5.71 24.38 4.71
CA LYS A 84 5.40 25.75 4.26
C LYS A 84 5.05 26.69 5.41
N VAL A 85 4.39 26.17 6.44
CA VAL A 85 3.82 26.98 7.54
C VAL A 85 4.73 27.03 8.78
N LEU A 86 5.43 25.95 9.09
CA LEU A 86 6.20 25.80 10.33
C LEU A 86 7.71 25.66 10.06
N LYS A 87 8.51 26.43 10.81
CA LYS A 87 9.99 26.40 10.76
C LYS A 87 10.58 25.86 12.08
N GLY A 88 11.71 25.14 11.99
CA GLY A 88 12.52 24.74 13.14
C GLY A 88 11.95 23.59 13.99
N LYS A 89 12.17 23.65 15.31
CA LYS A 89 11.81 22.58 16.26
C LYS A 89 10.30 22.30 16.37
N VAL A 90 9.48 23.31 16.15
CA VAL A 90 8.02 23.22 16.20
C VAL A 90 7.50 22.30 15.09
N ARG A 91 8.09 22.36 13.90
CA ARG A 91 7.77 21.50 12.78
C ARG A 91 7.93 20.02 13.15
N PHE A 92 9.07 19.64 13.73
CA PHE A 92 9.35 18.26 14.11
C PHE A 92 8.38 17.73 15.18
N ALA A 93 8.01 18.58 16.15
CA ALA A 93 7.03 18.24 17.17
C ALA A 93 5.63 18.00 16.55
N VAL A 94 5.20 18.86 15.64
CA VAL A 94 3.91 18.73 14.96
C VAL A 94 3.88 17.49 14.05
N GLU A 95 4.93 17.23 13.27
CA GLU A 95 5.04 16.02 12.44
C GLU A 95 4.93 14.73 13.28
N LYS A 96 5.60 14.68 14.43
CA LYS A 96 5.48 13.53 15.35
C LYS A 96 4.09 13.42 15.98
N LEU A 97 3.53 14.54 16.42
CA LEU A 97 2.19 14.55 17.02
C LEU A 97 1.14 14.01 16.04
N VAL A 98 1.14 14.53 14.81
CA VAL A 98 0.24 14.07 13.75
C VAL A 98 0.44 12.59 13.46
N GLY A 99 1.69 12.12 13.38
CA GLY A 99 1.99 10.69 13.18
C GLY A 99 1.42 9.81 14.28
N VAL A 100 1.53 10.22 15.55
CA VAL A 100 0.96 9.49 16.70
C VAL A 100 -0.56 9.47 16.64
N VAL A 101 -1.21 10.60 16.35
CA VAL A 101 -2.67 10.68 16.21
C VAL A 101 -3.16 9.73 15.11
N ILE A 102 -2.50 9.71 13.96
CA ILE A 102 -2.83 8.79 12.86
C ILE A 102 -2.69 7.33 13.32
N LEU A 103 -1.62 6.97 14.01
CA LEU A 103 -1.44 5.60 14.52
C LEU A 103 -2.53 5.19 15.51
N ILE A 104 -2.97 6.09 16.39
CA ILE A 104 -4.08 5.84 17.31
C ILE A 104 -5.37 5.57 16.54
N VAL A 105 -5.69 6.44 15.57
CA VAL A 105 -6.91 6.28 14.74
C VAL A 105 -6.86 4.97 13.95
N LEU A 106 -5.73 4.64 13.34
CA LEU A 106 -5.55 3.38 12.62
C LEU A 106 -5.71 2.17 13.55
N GLY A 107 -5.15 2.23 14.76
CA GLY A 107 -5.30 1.18 15.77
C GLY A 107 -6.77 0.95 16.14
N ILE A 108 -7.52 2.02 16.37
CA ILE A 108 -8.96 1.97 16.65
C ILE A 108 -9.71 1.31 15.47
N VAL A 109 -9.45 1.74 14.24
CA VAL A 109 -10.11 1.19 13.05
C VAL A 109 -9.78 -0.29 12.84
N ILE A 110 -8.55 -0.71 13.11
CA ILE A 110 -8.16 -2.13 13.03
C ILE A 110 -8.96 -2.97 14.04
N VAL A 111 -9.05 -2.54 15.30
CA VAL A 111 -9.77 -3.27 16.35
C VAL A 111 -11.26 -3.38 16.01
N TYR A 112 -11.90 -2.26 15.69
CA TYR A 112 -13.32 -2.26 15.32
C TYR A 112 -13.58 -2.98 14.01
N GLY A 113 -12.65 -2.92 13.06
CA GLY A 113 -12.72 -3.67 11.81
C GLY A 113 -12.72 -5.19 12.01
N PHE A 114 -11.86 -5.70 12.90
CA PHE A 114 -11.90 -7.11 13.29
C PHE A 114 -13.18 -7.47 14.06
N GLN A 115 -13.59 -6.65 15.00
CA GLN A 115 -14.83 -6.87 15.74
C GLN A 115 -16.04 -6.92 14.79
N SER A 116 -16.11 -6.03 13.82
CA SER A 116 -17.17 -6.03 12.81
C SER A 116 -17.13 -7.27 11.92
N ALA A 117 -15.94 -7.73 11.53
CA ALA A 117 -15.78 -8.91 10.68
C ALA A 117 -16.20 -10.20 11.39
N PHE A 118 -15.87 -10.35 12.68
CA PHE A 118 -16.15 -11.57 13.43
C PHE A 118 -17.56 -11.60 14.04
N ASN A 119 -18.11 -10.44 14.41
CA ASN A 119 -19.43 -10.37 15.04
C ASN A 119 -20.59 -10.26 14.04
N ASN A 120 -20.31 -10.22 12.73
CA ASN A 120 -21.34 -10.11 11.72
C ASN A 120 -21.68 -11.49 11.12
N PRO A 121 -22.80 -12.12 11.50
CA PRO A 121 -23.20 -13.42 10.97
C PRO A 121 -23.82 -13.33 9.57
N ALA A 122 -23.89 -12.13 8.98
CA ALA A 122 -24.53 -11.95 7.68
C ALA A 122 -23.80 -12.71 6.58
N SER A 123 -24.55 -13.32 5.70
CA SER A 123 -24.10 -13.90 4.43
C SER A 123 -24.55 -13.02 3.26
N MET A 124 -23.94 -13.23 2.09
CA MET A 124 -24.35 -12.53 0.88
C MET A 124 -25.80 -12.89 0.52
N VAL A 125 -26.56 -11.90 0.08
CA VAL A 125 -27.99 -12.08 -0.24
C VAL A 125 -28.17 -13.02 -1.43
N ASN A 126 -27.36 -12.84 -2.47
CA ASN A 126 -27.47 -13.64 -3.69
C ASN A 126 -26.55 -14.87 -3.70
N LEU A 127 -25.66 -15.00 -2.72
CA LEU A 127 -24.77 -16.17 -2.57
C LEU A 127 -24.63 -16.53 -1.07
N PRO A 128 -25.66 -17.15 -0.48
CA PRO A 128 -25.71 -17.43 0.97
C PRO A 128 -24.57 -18.31 1.49
N SER A 129 -23.89 -19.04 0.59
CA SER A 129 -22.74 -19.89 0.94
C SER A 129 -21.48 -19.09 1.29
N VAL A 130 -21.42 -17.78 0.99
CA VAL A 130 -20.27 -16.94 1.25
C VAL A 130 -20.55 -15.99 2.40
N PRO A 131 -19.82 -16.10 3.53
CA PRO A 131 -20.01 -15.21 4.66
C PRO A 131 -19.48 -13.80 4.34
N MET A 132 -20.25 -12.79 4.69
CA MET A 132 -19.89 -11.37 4.50
C MET A 132 -18.64 -10.99 5.28
N SER A 133 -18.32 -11.71 6.35
CA SER A 133 -17.13 -11.51 7.19
C SER A 133 -15.82 -11.47 6.40
N ILE A 134 -15.71 -12.26 5.33
CA ILE A 134 -14.51 -12.30 4.45
C ILE A 134 -14.26 -10.92 3.82
N PHE A 135 -15.32 -10.21 3.47
CA PHE A 135 -15.20 -8.88 2.85
C PHE A 135 -14.94 -7.80 3.87
N PHE A 136 -15.52 -7.90 5.08
CA PHE A 136 -15.20 -7.00 6.17
C PHE A 136 -13.76 -7.11 6.65
N LEU A 137 -13.11 -8.26 6.51
CA LEU A 137 -11.69 -8.45 6.80
C LEU A 137 -10.77 -7.61 5.89
N SER A 138 -11.25 -7.12 4.75
CA SER A 138 -10.46 -6.22 3.89
C SER A 138 -10.05 -4.93 4.62
N ILE A 139 -10.92 -4.43 5.51
CA ILE A 139 -10.69 -3.21 6.28
C ILE A 139 -9.49 -3.37 7.23
N PRO A 140 -9.52 -4.26 8.22
CA PRO A 140 -8.41 -4.37 9.17
C PRO A 140 -7.12 -4.83 8.49
N ILE A 141 -7.17 -5.70 7.49
CA ILE A 141 -5.98 -6.16 6.76
C ILE A 141 -5.33 -5.01 6.00
N GLY A 142 -6.11 -4.21 5.25
CA GLY A 142 -5.59 -3.04 4.54
C GLY A 142 -4.98 -2.02 5.51
N PHE A 143 -5.67 -1.74 6.62
CA PHE A 143 -5.17 -0.77 7.61
C PHE A 143 -3.97 -1.28 8.41
N ILE A 144 -3.77 -2.58 8.59
CA ILE A 144 -2.52 -3.12 9.18
C ILE A 144 -1.32 -2.77 8.30
N TYR A 145 -1.42 -2.89 6.97
CA TYR A 145 -0.34 -2.47 6.08
C TYR A 145 -0.05 -0.97 6.22
N VAL A 146 -1.10 -0.15 6.24
CA VAL A 146 -0.97 1.30 6.44
C VAL A 146 -0.32 1.60 7.81
N PHE A 147 -0.75 0.93 8.86
CA PHE A 147 -0.21 1.10 10.22
C PHE A 147 1.29 0.78 10.28
N VAL A 148 1.72 -0.31 9.66
CA VAL A 148 3.15 -0.68 9.62
C VAL A 148 3.96 0.37 8.85
N ASP A 149 3.45 0.85 7.71
CA ASP A 149 4.12 1.89 6.92
C ASP A 149 4.24 3.20 7.72
N TYR A 150 3.17 3.62 8.42
CA TYR A 150 3.20 4.79 9.30
C TYR A 150 4.14 4.64 10.50
N LEU A 151 4.17 3.45 11.10
CA LEU A 151 5.09 3.14 12.20
C LEU A 151 6.56 3.27 11.75
N LEU A 152 6.88 2.76 10.56
CA LEU A 152 8.22 2.89 9.98
C LEU A 152 8.59 4.36 9.74
N ILE A 153 7.66 5.16 9.24
CA ILE A 153 7.88 6.60 9.02
C ILE A 153 8.09 7.34 10.35
N LEU A 154 7.31 7.00 11.38
CA LEU A 154 7.46 7.64 12.70
C LEU A 154 8.82 7.33 13.34
N ILE A 155 9.35 6.10 13.16
CA ILE A 155 10.63 5.66 13.73
C ILE A 155 11.80 6.22 12.94
N PHE A 156 11.77 6.15 11.60
CA PHE A 156 12.90 6.52 10.74
C PHE A 156 12.83 7.97 10.21
N GLY A 157 11.69 8.66 10.41
CA GLY A 157 11.47 10.01 9.87
C GLY A 157 11.24 10.06 8.35
N TYR A 158 11.38 8.93 7.66
CA TYR A 158 11.11 8.75 6.23
C TYR A 158 10.76 7.28 5.95
N HIS A 159 10.08 7.00 4.85
CA HIS A 159 9.80 5.61 4.48
C HIS A 159 11.03 4.97 3.81
N PRO A 160 11.76 4.08 4.51
CA PRO A 160 13.06 3.57 4.02
C PRO A 160 12.95 2.69 2.78
N PHE A 161 11.74 2.21 2.46
CA PHE A 161 11.46 1.27 1.37
C PHE A 161 10.54 1.86 0.28
N SER A 162 10.29 3.18 0.28
CA SER A 162 9.56 3.81 -0.82
C SER A 162 10.37 3.72 -2.12
N ARG A 163 9.69 3.65 -3.27
CA ARG A 163 10.38 3.62 -4.58
C ARG A 163 11.31 4.82 -4.76
N LYS A 164 10.91 5.99 -4.27
CA LYS A 164 11.73 7.21 -4.32
C LYS A 164 13.01 7.08 -3.49
N ALA A 165 12.91 6.57 -2.27
CA ALA A 165 14.07 6.35 -1.41
C ALA A 165 15.04 5.29 -1.98
N LEU A 166 14.50 4.25 -2.59
CA LEU A 166 15.31 3.21 -3.25
C LEU A 166 15.99 3.75 -4.51
N ALA A 167 15.29 4.53 -5.34
CA ALA A 167 15.85 5.16 -6.54
C ALA A 167 16.95 6.19 -6.19
N GLU A 168 16.74 7.00 -5.15
CA GLU A 168 17.77 7.94 -4.68
C GLU A 168 19.00 7.21 -4.16
N LYS A 169 18.79 6.10 -3.45
CA LYS A 169 19.89 5.27 -2.94
C LYS A 169 20.68 4.60 -4.06
N ALA A 170 20.00 4.10 -5.10
CA ALA A 170 20.61 3.55 -6.29
C ALA A 170 21.45 4.61 -7.03
N LYS A 171 20.90 5.82 -7.21
CA LYS A 171 21.60 6.93 -7.85
C LYS A 171 22.83 7.39 -7.07
N LYS A 172 22.77 7.42 -5.75
CA LYS A 172 23.94 7.72 -4.88
C LYS A 172 25.01 6.65 -4.99
N LEU A 173 24.63 5.39 -5.07
CA LEU A 173 25.57 4.27 -5.23
C LEU A 173 26.29 4.35 -6.58
N ASP A 174 25.54 4.58 -7.66
CA ASP A 174 26.08 4.73 -9.01
C ASP A 174 27.06 5.89 -9.11
N SER A 175 26.69 7.05 -8.59
CA SER A 175 27.57 8.23 -8.54
C SER A 175 28.85 8.02 -7.69
N SER A 176 28.77 7.20 -6.63
CA SER A 176 29.93 6.86 -5.81
C SER A 176 30.87 5.87 -6.51
N THR A 177 30.31 4.96 -7.30
CA THR A 177 31.07 3.99 -8.12
C THR A 177 31.80 4.72 -9.25
N GLN A 178 31.13 5.59 -9.98
CA GLN A 178 31.74 6.41 -11.04
C GLN A 178 32.89 7.30 -10.51
N LYS A 179 32.72 7.91 -9.32
CA LYS A 179 33.81 8.69 -8.70
C LYS A 179 35.03 7.82 -8.39
N LYS A 180 34.83 6.61 -7.88
CA LYS A 180 35.95 5.68 -7.60
C LYS A 180 36.65 5.23 -8.88
N GLU A 181 35.93 4.97 -9.96
CA GLU A 181 36.50 4.60 -11.25
C GLU A 181 37.35 5.73 -11.85
N ILE A 182 36.84 6.97 -11.77
CA ILE A 182 37.60 8.16 -12.25
C ILE A 182 38.87 8.37 -11.41
N GLU A 183 38.82 8.12 -10.11
CA GLU A 183 39.96 8.27 -9.20
C GLU A 183 41.03 7.19 -9.45
N LEU A 184 40.59 5.96 -9.75
CA LEU A 184 41.47 4.85 -10.14
C LEU A 184 42.15 5.10 -11.50
N ASP A 185 41.41 5.60 -12.51
CA ASP A 185 41.95 5.95 -13.82
C ASP A 185 43.00 7.11 -13.76
N LYS A 186 42.72 8.10 -12.89
CA LYS A 186 43.69 9.17 -12.62
C LYS A 186 44.98 8.68 -11.97
N ASN A 187 44.88 7.76 -10.99
CA ASN A 187 46.04 7.20 -10.32
C ASN A 187 46.86 6.27 -11.24
N GLN A 188 46.23 5.55 -12.15
CA GLN A 188 46.93 4.73 -13.13
C GLN A 188 47.67 5.60 -14.17
N LYS A 189 47.08 6.70 -14.62
CA LYS A 189 47.70 7.62 -15.59
C LYS A 189 48.80 8.50 -14.96
N GLY A 190 48.71 8.78 -13.64
CA GLY A 190 49.74 9.54 -12.95
C GLY A 190 51.02 8.73 -12.57
N GLY A 191 50.96 7.38 -12.62
CA GLY A 191 52.07 6.48 -12.30
C GLY A 191 53.06 6.20 -13.47
N TYR A 192 52.77 6.66 -14.67
CA TYR A 192 53.64 6.43 -15.87
C TYR A 192 54.46 7.69 -16.29
N GLY A 193 54.54 8.68 -15.40
CA GLY A 193 55.20 9.96 -15.69
C GLY A 193 56.44 10.25 -14.82
N THR A 194 57.32 9.25 -14.58
CA THR A 194 58.67 9.49 -14.04
C THR A 194 59.68 8.66 -14.79
#